data_ee19fe5ebbe84a091f7040000ec15b57
#
_entry.id   ee19fe5ebbe84a091f7040000ec15b57
#
_cell.length_a   1.000
_cell.length_b   1.000
_cell.length_c   1.000
_cell.angle_alpha   90.00
_cell.angle_beta   90.00
_cell.angle_gamma   90.00
#
_symmetry.space_group_name_H-M   'P 1'
#
loop_
_entity.id
_entity.type
_entity.pdbx_description
1 polymer ?
#
loop_
_entity_poly.entity_id
_entity_poly.type
_entity_poly.pdbx_seq_one_letter_code
_entity_poly.pdbx_strand_id
1 'polypeptide(L)'
;MTLLGCQIFSTIAQEGSFARAADRLHLTPSAISHAVAGMENECGFPLFTRTKTGVTMTAAAENLLPAIRRVLASNESLDQSIAQINGLHKGVLRLGVFNSACVVWLPQLVPAFKADYPGIDVQIYQGSYADIASWLKSGTVELGFLSDSCAQDLDFTPLYTDPLVCIAPLNFPTRRPGRVMAEELRGRPFVSQRSDTDADIQNYLKHNDLNVHISCYVIDDESMVEMVACGQGVAIMPQLLLTRQGAASSVQVLALEPPSGRSIGLACLDRNSLSPAAREFGRRIRLFSKEL
;
A
#
# COMPACT_ATOMS: atom_id res chain seq x y z
N MET A 1 -11.89 -19.41 -21.37
CA MET A 1 -12.39 -18.72 -20.14
C MET A 1 -13.10 -17.43 -20.54
N THR A 2 -14.33 -17.19 -20.07
CA THR A 2 -15.13 -15.99 -20.38
C THR A 2 -14.95 -14.90 -19.32
N LEU A 3 -15.36 -13.66 -19.60
CA LEU A 3 -15.35 -12.56 -18.61
C LEU A 3 -16.19 -12.90 -17.37
N LEU A 4 -17.38 -13.47 -17.56
CA LEU A 4 -18.23 -13.95 -16.46
C LEU A 4 -17.50 -15.05 -15.67
N GLY A 5 -16.78 -15.97 -16.33
CA GLY A 5 -15.93 -16.96 -15.66
C GLY A 5 -14.86 -16.32 -14.79
N CYS A 6 -14.19 -15.26 -15.27
CA CYS A 6 -13.22 -14.50 -14.48
C CYS A 6 -13.88 -13.84 -13.26
N GLN A 7 -15.09 -13.27 -13.40
CA GLN A 7 -15.85 -12.70 -12.29
C GLN A 7 -16.21 -13.76 -11.25
N ILE A 8 -16.74 -14.90 -11.69
CA ILE A 8 -17.07 -16.04 -10.81
C ILE A 8 -15.83 -16.52 -10.06
N PHE A 9 -14.71 -16.73 -10.75
CA PHE A 9 -13.46 -17.15 -10.15
C PHE A 9 -13.00 -16.18 -9.06
N SER A 10 -12.93 -14.89 -9.39
CA SER A 10 -12.48 -13.84 -8.48
C SER A 10 -13.38 -13.73 -7.24
N THR A 11 -14.70 -13.85 -7.45
CA THR A 11 -15.66 -13.77 -6.35
C THR A 11 -15.58 -14.99 -5.43
N ILE A 12 -15.40 -16.21 -5.95
CA ILE A 12 -15.19 -17.40 -5.12
C ILE A 12 -13.90 -17.28 -4.32
N ALA A 13 -12.81 -16.77 -4.92
CA ALA A 13 -11.55 -16.55 -4.26
C ALA A 13 -11.66 -15.56 -3.07
N GLN A 14 -12.50 -14.53 -3.20
CA GLN A 14 -12.77 -13.56 -2.13
C GLN A 14 -13.69 -14.11 -1.04
N GLU A 15 -14.77 -14.78 -1.44
CA GLU A 15 -15.81 -15.23 -0.50
C GLU A 15 -15.44 -16.57 0.21
N GLY A 16 -14.56 -17.38 -0.38
CA GLY A 16 -14.25 -18.72 0.12
C GLY A 16 -15.46 -19.66 0.14
N SER A 17 -16.50 -19.36 -0.68
CA SER A 17 -17.76 -20.11 -0.71
C SER A 17 -18.49 -19.95 -2.04
N PHE A 18 -18.89 -21.08 -2.63
CA PHE A 18 -19.72 -21.06 -3.85
C PHE A 18 -21.11 -20.42 -3.61
N ALA A 19 -21.71 -20.66 -2.45
CA ALA A 19 -23.00 -20.11 -2.11
C ALA A 19 -22.94 -18.59 -1.96
N ARG A 20 -21.97 -18.06 -1.19
CA ARG A 20 -21.79 -16.61 -1.05
C ARG A 20 -21.44 -15.93 -2.38
N ALA A 21 -20.62 -16.59 -3.20
CA ALA A 21 -20.33 -16.09 -4.55
C ALA A 21 -21.56 -16.04 -5.43
N ALA A 22 -22.43 -17.04 -5.34
CA ALA A 22 -23.71 -17.07 -6.06
C ALA A 22 -24.61 -15.91 -5.64
N ASP A 23 -24.78 -15.70 -4.33
CA ASP A 23 -25.57 -14.60 -3.78
C ASP A 23 -25.05 -13.24 -4.25
N ARG A 24 -23.72 -13.04 -4.18
CA ARG A 24 -23.09 -11.78 -4.57
C ARG A 24 -23.19 -11.47 -6.06
N LEU A 25 -23.18 -12.51 -6.91
CA LEU A 25 -23.30 -12.38 -8.37
C LEU A 25 -24.75 -12.49 -8.87
N HIS A 26 -25.72 -12.67 -7.97
CA HIS A 26 -27.13 -12.91 -8.30
C HIS A 26 -27.32 -14.11 -9.23
N LEU A 27 -26.54 -15.17 -9.01
CA LEU A 27 -26.58 -16.44 -9.73
C LEU A 27 -27.05 -17.58 -8.81
N THR A 28 -27.40 -18.73 -9.41
CA THR A 28 -27.68 -19.93 -8.62
C THR A 28 -26.40 -20.67 -8.26
N PRO A 29 -26.32 -21.38 -7.11
CA PRO A 29 -25.15 -22.21 -6.76
C PRO A 29 -24.83 -23.26 -7.82
N SER A 30 -25.84 -23.78 -8.51
CA SER A 30 -25.69 -24.72 -9.64
C SER A 30 -25.01 -24.05 -10.84
N ALA A 31 -25.37 -22.81 -11.19
CA ALA A 31 -24.75 -22.06 -12.28
C ALA A 31 -23.26 -21.79 -11.97
N ILE A 32 -22.93 -21.40 -10.71
CA ILE A 32 -21.54 -21.22 -10.25
C ILE A 32 -20.76 -22.52 -10.38
N SER A 33 -21.31 -23.63 -9.88
CA SER A 33 -20.64 -24.94 -9.94
C SER A 33 -20.40 -25.40 -11.37
N HIS A 34 -21.37 -25.19 -12.27
CA HIS A 34 -21.26 -25.54 -13.69
C HIS A 34 -20.21 -24.65 -14.40
N ALA A 35 -20.17 -23.35 -14.10
CA ALA A 35 -19.18 -22.44 -14.67
C ALA A 35 -17.75 -22.80 -14.20
N VAL A 36 -17.57 -23.15 -12.92
CA VAL A 36 -16.28 -23.61 -12.39
C VAL A 36 -15.85 -24.90 -13.09
N ALA A 37 -16.72 -25.90 -13.20
CA ALA A 37 -16.40 -27.14 -13.89
C ALA A 37 -16.01 -26.89 -15.37
N GLY A 38 -16.68 -25.97 -16.06
CA GLY A 38 -16.33 -25.57 -17.42
C GLY A 38 -14.94 -24.94 -17.49
N MET A 39 -14.60 -24.03 -16.56
CA MET A 39 -13.26 -23.44 -16.47
C MET A 39 -12.18 -24.48 -16.17
N GLU A 40 -12.42 -25.39 -15.24
CA GLU A 40 -11.48 -26.47 -14.89
C GLU A 40 -11.22 -27.42 -16.08
N ASN A 41 -12.27 -27.71 -16.84
CA ASN A 41 -12.14 -28.49 -18.09
C ASN A 41 -11.31 -27.74 -19.15
N GLU A 42 -11.52 -26.45 -19.33
CA GLU A 42 -10.70 -25.65 -20.27
C GLU A 42 -9.23 -25.55 -19.81
N CYS A 43 -9.00 -25.39 -18.50
CA CYS A 43 -7.66 -25.29 -17.93
C CYS A 43 -6.92 -26.64 -17.86
N GLY A 44 -7.65 -27.76 -17.77
CA GLY A 44 -7.10 -29.11 -17.61
C GLY A 44 -6.65 -29.44 -16.19
N PHE A 45 -6.99 -28.60 -15.21
CA PHE A 45 -6.68 -28.81 -13.79
C PHE A 45 -7.73 -28.17 -12.88
N PRO A 46 -7.87 -28.65 -11.62
CA PRO A 46 -8.81 -28.08 -10.66
C PRO A 46 -8.37 -26.68 -10.21
N LEU A 47 -9.35 -25.79 -10.09
CA LEU A 47 -9.14 -24.40 -9.63
C LEU A 47 -9.44 -24.27 -8.13
N PHE A 48 -10.39 -25.05 -7.62
CA PHE A 48 -10.82 -24.96 -6.24
C PHE A 48 -10.85 -26.33 -5.55
N THR A 49 -10.54 -26.34 -4.25
CA THR A 49 -10.64 -27.50 -3.38
C THR A 49 -11.70 -27.24 -2.31
N ARG A 50 -12.62 -28.18 -2.12
CA ARG A 50 -13.62 -28.12 -1.05
C ARG A 50 -12.97 -28.59 0.26
N THR A 51 -13.15 -27.82 1.31
CA THR A 51 -12.70 -28.13 2.67
C THR A 51 -13.89 -28.20 3.62
N LYS A 52 -13.68 -28.68 4.85
CA LYS A 52 -14.75 -28.67 5.88
C LYS A 52 -15.23 -27.28 6.24
N THR A 53 -14.41 -26.25 6.02
CA THR A 53 -14.69 -24.84 6.37
C THR A 53 -15.08 -23.97 5.18
N GLY A 54 -15.12 -24.53 3.97
CA GLY A 54 -15.47 -23.77 2.77
C GLY A 54 -14.70 -24.22 1.53
N VAL A 55 -14.29 -23.26 0.72
CA VAL A 55 -13.58 -23.49 -0.54
C VAL A 55 -12.28 -22.71 -0.53
N THR A 56 -11.19 -23.35 -0.94
CA THR A 56 -9.86 -22.72 -1.10
C THR A 56 -9.38 -22.88 -2.54
N MET A 57 -8.56 -21.94 -3.00
CA MET A 57 -7.88 -22.04 -4.29
C MET A 57 -6.83 -23.17 -4.25
N THR A 58 -6.59 -23.78 -5.40
CA THR A 58 -5.40 -24.62 -5.61
C THR A 58 -4.19 -23.73 -5.89
N ALA A 59 -2.97 -24.23 -5.72
CA ALA A 59 -1.74 -23.50 -6.07
C ALA A 59 -1.73 -23.04 -7.55
N ALA A 60 -2.30 -23.83 -8.46
CA ALA A 60 -2.47 -23.45 -9.86
C ALA A 60 -3.43 -22.26 -10.02
N ALA A 61 -4.54 -22.25 -9.27
CA ALA A 61 -5.50 -21.14 -9.27
C ALA A 61 -4.91 -19.86 -8.66
N GLU A 62 -4.11 -19.96 -7.60
CA GLU A 62 -3.39 -18.82 -7.04
C GLU A 62 -2.46 -18.15 -8.06
N ASN A 63 -1.76 -18.95 -8.87
CA ASN A 63 -0.91 -18.46 -9.96
C ASN A 63 -1.71 -17.78 -11.09
N LEU A 64 -2.97 -18.19 -11.32
CA LEU A 64 -3.85 -17.59 -12.33
C LEU A 64 -4.53 -16.30 -11.85
N LEU A 65 -4.75 -16.17 -10.55
CA LEU A 65 -5.50 -15.05 -9.97
C LEU A 65 -5.01 -13.66 -10.42
N PRO A 66 -3.69 -13.37 -10.50
CA PRO A 66 -3.21 -12.08 -11.00
C PRO A 66 -3.61 -11.81 -12.45
N ALA A 67 -3.56 -12.83 -13.32
CA ALA A 67 -3.96 -12.70 -14.72
C ALA A 67 -5.48 -12.45 -14.85
N ILE A 68 -6.28 -13.17 -14.09
CA ILE A 68 -7.75 -13.00 -14.06
C ILE A 68 -8.11 -11.59 -13.57
N ARG A 69 -7.46 -11.09 -12.52
CA ARG A 69 -7.67 -9.72 -12.03
C ARG A 69 -7.32 -8.67 -13.07
N ARG A 70 -6.23 -8.85 -13.83
CA ARG A 70 -5.86 -7.94 -14.93
C ARG A 70 -6.92 -7.91 -16.03
N VAL A 71 -7.50 -9.05 -16.40
CA VAL A 71 -8.62 -9.11 -17.38
C VAL A 71 -9.81 -8.31 -16.88
N LEU A 72 -10.19 -8.49 -15.60
CA LEU A 72 -11.31 -7.75 -14.98
C LEU A 72 -11.02 -6.24 -14.91
N ALA A 73 -9.81 -5.85 -14.50
CA ALA A 73 -9.39 -4.46 -14.46
C ALA A 73 -9.39 -3.81 -15.85
N SER A 74 -8.94 -4.54 -16.88
CA SER A 74 -8.98 -4.06 -18.27
C SER A 74 -10.42 -3.85 -18.75
N ASN A 75 -11.34 -4.74 -18.38
CA ASN A 75 -12.76 -4.55 -18.68
C ASN A 75 -13.35 -3.32 -17.96
N GLU A 76 -13.07 -3.16 -16.67
CA GLU A 76 -13.46 -1.96 -15.93
C GLU A 76 -12.90 -0.68 -16.57
N SER A 77 -11.62 -0.71 -17.03
CA SER A 77 -11.00 0.42 -17.72
C SER A 77 -11.69 0.75 -19.06
N LEU A 78 -12.14 -0.28 -19.81
CA LEU A 78 -12.92 -0.09 -21.02
C LEU A 78 -14.27 0.58 -20.70
N ASP A 79 -14.98 0.10 -19.68
CA ASP A 79 -16.27 0.68 -19.26
C ASP A 79 -16.10 2.14 -18.82
N GLN A 80 -15.02 2.48 -18.09
CA GLN A 80 -14.68 3.85 -17.74
C GLN A 80 -14.39 4.72 -18.97
N SER A 81 -13.67 4.16 -19.96
CA SER A 81 -13.35 4.88 -21.20
C SER A 81 -14.62 5.18 -22.01
N ILE A 82 -15.54 4.22 -22.10
CA ILE A 82 -16.86 4.41 -22.73
C ILE A 82 -17.65 5.49 -21.98
N ALA A 83 -17.68 5.44 -20.65
CA ALA A 83 -18.35 6.45 -19.84
C ALA A 83 -17.75 7.85 -20.08
N GLN A 84 -16.42 7.97 -20.13
CA GLN A 84 -15.72 9.23 -20.39
C GLN A 84 -16.06 9.81 -21.77
N ILE A 85 -16.12 8.99 -22.82
CA ILE A 85 -16.54 9.41 -24.16
C ILE A 85 -17.95 10.01 -24.13
N ASN A 86 -18.83 9.47 -23.30
CA ASN A 86 -20.19 9.94 -23.08
C ASN A 86 -20.29 11.13 -22.10
N GLY A 87 -19.16 11.76 -21.73
CA GLY A 87 -19.11 12.87 -20.78
C GLY A 87 -19.39 12.48 -19.33
N LEU A 88 -19.37 11.19 -19.01
CA LEU A 88 -19.62 10.67 -17.66
C LEU A 88 -18.29 10.22 -17.04
N HIS A 89 -18.01 10.68 -15.83
CA HIS A 89 -16.87 10.22 -15.03
C HIS A 89 -17.39 9.21 -14.00
N LYS A 90 -17.39 7.94 -14.35
CA LYS A 90 -17.84 6.82 -13.50
C LYS A 90 -16.81 5.72 -13.48
N GLY A 91 -16.69 5.04 -12.34
CA GLY A 91 -15.82 3.88 -12.19
C GLY A 91 -15.31 3.69 -10.78
N VAL A 92 -14.30 2.83 -10.65
CA VAL A 92 -13.64 2.52 -9.39
C VAL A 92 -12.15 2.84 -9.54
N LEU A 93 -11.58 3.49 -8.53
CA LEU A 93 -10.14 3.71 -8.38
C LEU A 93 -9.67 2.97 -7.12
N ARG A 94 -8.77 2.00 -7.28
CA ARG A 94 -8.20 1.24 -6.15
C ARG A 94 -6.78 1.71 -5.89
N LEU A 95 -6.55 2.25 -4.68
CA LEU A 95 -5.28 2.82 -4.24
C LEU A 95 -4.66 1.96 -3.13
N GLY A 96 -3.41 1.54 -3.31
CA GLY A 96 -2.57 1.00 -2.25
C GLY A 96 -1.82 2.12 -1.55
N VAL A 97 -1.85 2.18 -0.21
CA VAL A 97 -1.21 3.26 0.54
C VAL A 97 -0.54 2.74 1.81
N PHE A 98 0.63 3.27 2.14
CA PHE A 98 1.26 3.05 3.43
C PHE A 98 0.85 4.15 4.44
N ASN A 99 1.16 3.93 5.72
CA ASN A 99 0.63 4.74 6.81
C ASN A 99 0.80 6.26 6.62
N SER A 100 2.02 6.75 6.41
CA SER A 100 2.27 8.19 6.33
C SER A 100 1.52 8.87 5.16
N ALA A 101 1.48 8.25 3.98
CA ALA A 101 0.72 8.77 2.84
C ALA A 101 -0.78 8.77 3.12
N CYS A 102 -1.28 7.70 3.78
CA CYS A 102 -2.68 7.57 4.15
C CYS A 102 -3.12 8.69 5.12
N VAL A 103 -2.30 8.97 6.12
CA VAL A 103 -2.63 9.91 7.20
C VAL A 103 -2.40 11.37 6.80
N VAL A 104 -1.37 11.65 6.01
CA VAL A 104 -0.98 13.05 5.72
C VAL A 104 -1.58 13.54 4.40
N TRP A 105 -1.58 12.73 3.34
CA TRP A 105 -1.97 13.18 2.00
C TRP A 105 -3.41 12.87 1.62
N LEU A 106 -3.89 11.65 1.91
CA LEU A 106 -5.23 11.23 1.45
C LEU A 106 -6.39 12.06 2.02
N PRO A 107 -6.35 12.59 3.26
CA PRO A 107 -7.42 13.43 3.78
C PRO A 107 -7.65 14.71 2.97
N GLN A 108 -6.65 15.20 2.25
CA GLN A 108 -6.77 16.34 1.37
C GLN A 108 -7.07 15.92 -0.08
N LEU A 109 -6.40 14.88 -0.56
CA LEU A 109 -6.48 14.44 -1.95
C LEU A 109 -7.83 13.81 -2.30
N VAL A 110 -8.33 12.90 -1.46
CA VAL A 110 -9.52 12.12 -1.78
C VAL A 110 -10.79 12.97 -1.80
N PRO A 111 -11.06 13.84 -0.82
CA PRO A 111 -12.22 14.73 -0.88
C PRO A 111 -12.18 15.66 -2.09
N ALA A 112 -11.00 16.25 -2.38
CA ALA A 112 -10.83 17.12 -3.53
C ALA A 112 -11.02 16.37 -4.87
N PHE A 113 -10.57 15.12 -4.97
CA PHE A 113 -10.81 14.29 -6.15
C PHE A 113 -12.29 13.93 -6.31
N LYS A 114 -12.96 13.53 -5.23
CA LYS A 114 -14.39 13.20 -5.24
C LYS A 114 -15.29 14.39 -5.55
N ALA A 115 -14.88 15.60 -5.18
CA ALA A 115 -15.62 16.82 -5.52
C ALA A 115 -15.68 17.03 -7.04
N ASP A 116 -14.55 16.78 -7.76
CA ASP A 116 -14.51 16.94 -9.21
C ASP A 116 -15.05 15.69 -9.95
N TYR A 117 -14.95 14.51 -9.34
CA TYR A 117 -15.36 13.24 -9.94
C TYR A 117 -16.28 12.43 -9.01
N PRO A 118 -17.50 12.94 -8.72
CA PRO A 118 -18.42 12.32 -7.74
C PRO A 118 -18.89 10.92 -8.14
N GLY A 119 -18.81 10.56 -9.41
CA GLY A 119 -19.18 9.23 -9.91
C GLY A 119 -18.05 8.20 -9.84
N ILE A 120 -16.84 8.57 -9.37
CA ILE A 120 -15.74 7.64 -9.18
C ILE A 120 -15.71 7.18 -7.71
N ASP A 121 -15.86 5.86 -7.50
CA ASP A 121 -15.66 5.23 -6.19
C ASP A 121 -14.16 5.07 -5.92
N VAL A 122 -13.65 5.66 -4.83
CA VAL A 122 -12.25 5.56 -4.43
C VAL A 122 -12.14 4.57 -3.27
N GLN A 123 -11.50 3.44 -3.54
CA GLN A 123 -11.24 2.37 -2.58
C GLN A 123 -9.76 2.42 -2.15
N ILE A 124 -9.54 2.48 -0.84
CA ILE A 124 -8.21 2.62 -0.24
C ILE A 124 -7.85 1.30 0.45
N TYR A 125 -6.69 0.78 0.12
CA TYR A 125 -6.08 -0.40 0.72
C TYR A 125 -4.81 0.03 1.45
N GLN A 126 -4.83 -0.02 2.78
CA GLN A 126 -3.67 0.33 3.60
C GLN A 126 -2.86 -0.92 3.94
N GLY A 127 -1.53 -0.86 3.74
CA GLY A 127 -0.63 -1.97 4.05
C GLY A 127 0.84 -1.54 4.07
N SER A 128 1.72 -2.52 4.24
CA SER A 128 3.16 -2.35 4.10
C SER A 128 3.57 -2.11 2.63
N TYR A 129 4.82 -1.71 2.39
CA TYR A 129 5.34 -1.61 1.02
C TYR A 129 5.28 -2.95 0.27
N ALA A 130 5.54 -4.06 0.98
CA ALA A 130 5.45 -5.40 0.41
C ALA A 130 4.01 -5.75 -0.01
N ASP A 131 3.03 -5.42 0.84
CA ASP A 131 1.61 -5.61 0.52
C ASP A 131 1.22 -4.80 -0.73
N ILE A 132 1.57 -3.51 -0.77
CA ILE A 132 1.23 -2.62 -1.88
C ILE A 132 1.88 -3.11 -3.18
N ALA A 133 3.17 -3.49 -3.15
CA ALA A 133 3.86 -4.05 -4.31
C ALA A 133 3.20 -5.35 -4.80
N SER A 134 2.80 -6.23 -3.87
CA SER A 134 2.04 -7.44 -4.16
C SER A 134 0.67 -7.13 -4.77
N TRP A 135 -0.05 -6.16 -4.22
CA TRP A 135 -1.37 -5.74 -4.73
C TRP A 135 -1.30 -5.14 -6.13
N LEU A 136 -0.25 -4.36 -6.43
CA LEU A 136 -0.01 -3.84 -7.77
C LEU A 136 0.27 -4.99 -8.76
N LYS A 137 1.17 -5.90 -8.41
CA LYS A 137 1.53 -7.07 -9.24
C LYS A 137 0.33 -8.02 -9.46
N SER A 138 -0.52 -8.17 -8.45
CA SER A 138 -1.73 -9.01 -8.53
C SER A 138 -2.95 -8.29 -9.12
N GLY A 139 -2.89 -6.99 -9.42
CA GLY A 139 -4.03 -6.21 -9.91
C GLY A 139 -5.14 -5.99 -8.86
N THR A 140 -4.82 -6.14 -7.57
CA THR A 140 -5.75 -5.81 -6.47
C THR A 140 -5.93 -4.30 -6.37
N VAL A 141 -4.85 -3.53 -6.56
CA VAL A 141 -4.87 -2.08 -6.69
C VAL A 141 -4.25 -1.67 -8.02
N GLU A 142 -4.62 -0.52 -8.51
CA GLU A 142 -4.18 0.01 -9.80
C GLU A 142 -3.03 1.02 -9.65
N LEU A 143 -3.07 1.80 -8.58
CA LEU A 143 -2.04 2.72 -8.17
C LEU A 143 -1.62 2.43 -6.73
N GLY A 144 -0.34 2.62 -6.42
CA GLY A 144 0.19 2.46 -5.08
C GLY A 144 1.20 3.54 -4.72
N PHE A 145 1.12 4.04 -3.50
CA PHE A 145 2.20 4.83 -2.95
C PHE A 145 3.29 3.90 -2.41
N LEU A 146 4.52 4.10 -2.85
CA LEU A 146 5.68 3.30 -2.43
C LEU A 146 6.90 4.19 -2.20
N SER A 147 7.90 3.63 -1.51
CA SER A 147 9.27 4.12 -1.59
C SER A 147 9.95 3.56 -2.85
N ASP A 148 10.86 4.33 -3.44
CA ASP A 148 11.67 3.92 -4.60
C ASP A 148 12.44 2.62 -4.32
N SER A 149 12.92 2.42 -3.10
CA SER A 149 13.60 1.20 -2.65
C SER A 149 12.76 -0.08 -2.81
N CYS A 150 11.42 0.06 -2.84
CA CYS A 150 10.46 -1.04 -2.90
C CYS A 150 9.68 -1.10 -4.24
N ALA A 151 9.97 -0.21 -5.18
CA ALA A 151 9.24 -0.09 -6.44
C ALA A 151 9.86 -0.90 -7.59
N GLN A 152 10.72 -1.88 -7.31
CA GLN A 152 11.36 -2.73 -8.31
C GLN A 152 10.32 -3.41 -9.20
N ASP A 153 10.58 -3.46 -10.51
CA ASP A 153 9.69 -4.02 -11.54
C ASP A 153 8.32 -3.32 -11.69
N LEU A 154 8.19 -2.09 -11.18
CA LEU A 154 6.99 -1.27 -11.31
C LEU A 154 7.32 0.06 -12.00
N ASP A 155 6.38 0.60 -12.74
CA ASP A 155 6.45 1.97 -13.22
C ASP A 155 6.33 2.93 -12.03
N PHE A 156 7.43 3.59 -11.68
CA PHE A 156 7.49 4.49 -10.53
C PHE A 156 7.62 5.95 -10.97
N THR A 157 6.89 6.83 -10.31
CA THR A 157 6.99 8.28 -10.49
C THR A 157 7.27 8.92 -9.14
N PRO A 158 8.47 9.49 -8.89
CA PRO A 158 8.79 10.16 -7.64
C PRO A 158 7.91 11.39 -7.44
N LEU A 159 7.49 11.63 -6.19
CA LEU A 159 6.61 12.74 -5.80
C LEU A 159 7.22 13.61 -4.70
N TYR A 160 7.85 13.00 -3.70
CA TYR A 160 8.30 13.69 -2.50
C TYR A 160 9.52 12.99 -1.90
N THR A 161 10.49 13.78 -1.41
CA THR A 161 11.61 13.26 -0.62
C THR A 161 11.32 13.49 0.85
N ASP A 162 11.15 12.40 1.60
CA ASP A 162 10.82 12.39 3.02
C ASP A 162 12.08 12.08 3.84
N PRO A 163 12.63 13.05 4.58
CA PRO A 163 13.79 12.78 5.42
C PRO A 163 13.49 11.74 6.50
N LEU A 164 14.47 10.90 6.81
CA LEU A 164 14.48 10.13 8.04
C LEU A 164 15.05 10.97 9.17
N VAL A 165 14.39 10.92 10.32
CA VAL A 165 14.80 11.61 11.53
C VAL A 165 14.89 10.65 12.70
N CYS A 166 15.71 10.99 13.69
CA CYS A 166 15.69 10.30 14.98
C CYS A 166 14.71 11.03 15.89
N ILE A 167 13.83 10.28 16.56
CA ILE A 167 13.07 10.77 17.70
C ILE A 167 13.70 10.23 18.99
N ALA A 168 13.76 11.08 20.01
CA ALA A 168 14.39 10.78 21.29
C ALA A 168 13.61 11.42 22.44
N PRO A 169 13.76 10.96 23.69
CA PRO A 169 13.18 11.64 24.85
C PRO A 169 13.60 13.12 24.90
N LEU A 170 12.76 13.99 25.46
CA LEU A 170 13.02 15.45 25.49
C LEU A 170 14.37 15.85 26.08
N ASN A 171 14.92 15.07 26.99
CA ASN A 171 16.22 15.33 27.65
C ASN A 171 17.37 14.51 27.02
N PHE A 172 17.22 14.02 25.82
CA PHE A 172 18.27 13.23 25.17
C PHE A 172 19.49 14.11 24.86
N PRO A 173 20.69 13.74 25.33
CA PRO A 173 21.89 14.54 25.09
C PRO A 173 22.38 14.36 23.67
N THR A 174 22.64 15.45 22.98
CA THR A 174 23.23 15.46 21.63
C THR A 174 24.52 16.30 21.63
N ARG A 175 25.51 15.93 20.84
CA ARG A 175 26.73 16.72 20.64
C ARG A 175 26.47 18.02 19.87
N ARG A 176 25.48 18.02 19.02
CA ARG A 176 25.05 19.16 18.19
C ARG A 176 23.57 19.43 18.36
N PRO A 177 23.13 20.65 18.63
CA PRO A 177 21.71 20.96 18.75
C PRO A 177 20.91 20.56 17.51
N GLY A 178 19.79 19.87 17.71
CA GLY A 178 18.87 19.46 16.66
C GLY A 178 19.36 18.36 15.71
N ARG A 179 20.51 17.73 16.01
CA ARG A 179 21.10 16.67 15.19
C ARG A 179 21.64 15.55 16.06
N VAL A 180 21.71 14.35 15.47
CA VAL A 180 22.31 13.17 16.11
C VAL A 180 23.21 12.45 15.10
N MET A 181 24.43 12.17 15.53
CA MET A 181 25.36 11.37 14.71
C MET A 181 25.05 9.87 14.87
N ALA A 182 25.27 9.10 13.83
CA ALA A 182 25.04 7.65 13.86
C ALA A 182 25.78 6.97 15.05
N GLU A 183 27.01 7.43 15.37
CA GLU A 183 27.75 6.88 16.50
C GLU A 183 27.10 7.16 17.86
N GLU A 184 26.32 8.24 18.00
CA GLU A 184 25.60 8.57 19.26
C GLU A 184 24.43 7.63 19.52
N LEU A 185 23.96 6.93 18.49
CA LEU A 185 22.89 5.93 18.56
C LEU A 185 23.40 4.53 18.93
N ARG A 186 24.72 4.28 18.81
CA ARG A 186 25.31 2.98 19.14
C ARG A 186 25.08 2.62 20.61
N GLY A 187 24.61 1.40 20.86
CA GLY A 187 24.35 0.88 22.21
C GLY A 187 23.16 1.52 22.93
N ARG A 188 22.43 2.41 22.28
CA ARG A 188 21.17 2.93 22.82
C ARG A 188 20.06 1.92 22.67
N PRO A 189 19.12 1.84 23.63
CA PRO A 189 17.88 1.11 23.43
C PRO A 189 17.11 1.71 22.24
N PHE A 190 16.54 0.84 21.40
CA PHE A 190 15.83 1.25 20.20
C PHE A 190 14.39 0.78 20.24
N VAL A 191 13.46 1.67 19.94
CA VAL A 191 12.07 1.34 19.62
C VAL A 191 11.99 1.17 18.11
N SER A 192 11.56 0.00 17.64
CA SER A 192 11.51 -0.32 16.22
C SER A 192 10.11 -0.71 15.80
N GLN A 193 9.75 -0.39 14.58
CA GLN A 193 8.64 -1.09 13.93
C GLN A 193 9.07 -2.52 13.57
N ARG A 194 8.11 -3.38 13.28
CA ARG A 194 8.37 -4.73 12.79
C ARG A 194 9.24 -4.64 11.52
N SER A 195 10.15 -5.59 11.36
CA SER A 195 11.21 -5.56 10.34
C SER A 195 10.72 -5.53 8.88
N ASP A 196 9.45 -5.79 8.65
CA ASP A 196 8.80 -5.82 7.33
C ASP A 196 8.14 -4.49 6.94
N THR A 197 8.21 -3.45 7.79
CA THR A 197 7.45 -2.21 7.60
C THR A 197 8.21 -1.07 6.96
N ASP A 198 9.53 -0.94 7.16
CA ASP A 198 10.31 0.17 6.60
C ASP A 198 11.73 -0.26 6.18
N ALA A 199 11.88 -0.58 4.90
CA ALA A 199 13.17 -0.97 4.32
C ALA A 199 14.20 0.17 4.37
N ASP A 200 13.77 1.44 4.31
CA ASP A 200 14.67 2.59 4.27
C ASP A 200 15.37 2.78 5.62
N ILE A 201 14.66 2.55 6.73
CA ILE A 201 15.25 2.57 8.08
C ILE A 201 16.27 1.43 8.24
N GLN A 202 15.92 0.22 7.81
CA GLN A 202 16.82 -0.93 7.86
C GLN A 202 18.09 -0.68 7.03
N ASN A 203 17.94 -0.08 5.87
CA ASN A 203 19.06 0.31 5.02
C ASN A 203 19.96 1.35 5.72
N TYR A 204 19.38 2.36 6.38
CA TYR A 204 20.17 3.34 7.14
C TYR A 204 20.96 2.69 8.26
N LEU A 205 20.34 1.84 9.08
CA LEU A 205 21.00 1.13 10.17
C LEU A 205 22.17 0.28 9.66
N LYS A 206 21.94 -0.46 8.56
CA LYS A 206 22.96 -1.32 7.94
C LYS A 206 24.12 -0.52 7.34
N HIS A 207 23.86 0.57 6.61
CA HIS A 207 24.88 1.38 5.97
C HIS A 207 25.79 2.11 6.99
N ASN A 208 25.26 2.40 8.18
CA ASN A 208 26.02 3.08 9.23
C ASN A 208 26.58 2.11 10.30
N ASP A 209 26.52 0.81 10.04
CA ASP A 209 26.99 -0.22 10.98
C ASP A 209 26.40 -0.02 12.39
N LEU A 210 25.10 0.30 12.43
CA LEU A 210 24.36 0.49 13.68
C LEU A 210 23.75 -0.84 14.12
N ASN A 211 24.52 -1.55 14.96
CA ASN A 211 23.95 -2.71 15.68
C ASN A 211 23.16 -2.19 16.89
N VAL A 212 21.85 -2.03 16.72
CA VAL A 212 20.95 -1.47 17.73
C VAL A 212 20.35 -2.56 18.62
N HIS A 213 20.25 -2.28 19.91
CA HIS A 213 19.52 -3.14 20.84
C HIS A 213 18.04 -2.76 20.84
N ILE A 214 17.19 -3.62 20.24
CA ILE A 214 15.76 -3.36 20.22
C ILE A 214 15.15 -3.62 21.58
N SER A 215 14.63 -2.57 22.22
CA SER A 215 13.93 -2.63 23.52
C SER A 215 12.48 -3.06 23.37
N CYS A 216 11.80 -2.63 22.29
CA CYS A 216 10.46 -3.06 21.98
C CYS A 216 10.14 -2.95 20.48
N TYR A 217 9.18 -3.75 20.02
CA TYR A 217 8.59 -3.65 18.69
C TYR A 217 7.18 -3.08 18.80
N VAL A 218 6.88 -2.11 17.94
CA VAL A 218 5.56 -1.49 17.81
C VAL A 218 5.01 -1.72 16.39
N ILE A 219 3.71 -1.52 16.20
CA ILE A 219 3.06 -1.72 14.92
C ILE A 219 2.88 -0.39 14.18
N ASP A 220 2.62 0.68 14.92
CA ASP A 220 2.26 2.00 14.39
C ASP A 220 3.19 3.10 14.92
N ASP A 221 3.15 4.23 14.22
CA ASP A 221 4.04 5.36 14.48
C ASP A 221 3.66 6.14 15.76
N GLU A 222 2.38 6.15 16.13
CA GLU A 222 1.91 6.82 17.35
C GLU A 222 2.44 6.08 18.58
N SER A 223 2.30 4.75 18.60
CA SER A 223 2.90 3.91 19.64
C SER A 223 4.42 4.08 19.71
N MET A 224 5.10 4.27 18.56
CA MET A 224 6.54 4.53 18.53
C MET A 224 6.89 5.84 19.25
N VAL A 225 6.19 6.93 18.95
CA VAL A 225 6.41 8.24 19.59
C VAL A 225 6.19 8.13 21.10
N GLU A 226 5.11 7.50 21.53
CA GLU A 226 4.78 7.35 22.96
C GLU A 226 5.80 6.47 23.71
N MET A 227 6.28 5.38 23.10
CA MET A 227 7.33 4.54 23.70
C MET A 227 8.65 5.29 23.83
N VAL A 228 9.00 6.13 22.86
CA VAL A 228 10.18 7.00 22.95
C VAL A 228 9.98 8.07 24.03
N ALA A 229 8.81 8.71 24.08
CA ALA A 229 8.48 9.74 25.06
C ALA A 229 8.59 9.22 26.50
N CYS A 230 8.16 7.98 26.75
CA CYS A 230 8.28 7.35 28.07
C CYS A 230 9.67 6.77 28.39
N GLY A 231 10.67 6.97 27.50
CA GLY A 231 12.07 6.65 27.77
C GLY A 231 12.46 5.21 27.44
N GLN A 232 11.69 4.47 26.63
CA GLN A 232 12.04 3.10 26.23
C GLN A 232 13.22 3.04 25.26
N GLY A 233 13.66 4.19 24.74
CA GLY A 233 14.81 4.28 23.84
C GLY A 233 14.66 5.43 22.85
N VAL A 234 15.38 5.32 21.74
CA VAL A 234 15.27 6.21 20.58
C VAL A 234 14.66 5.47 19.41
N ALA A 235 14.17 6.17 18.42
CA ALA A 235 13.72 5.55 17.17
C ALA A 235 14.12 6.37 15.95
N ILE A 236 14.21 5.74 14.79
CA ILE A 236 14.32 6.41 13.50
C ILE A 236 12.96 6.25 12.79
N MET A 237 12.45 7.35 12.27
CA MET A 237 11.18 7.34 11.55
C MET A 237 11.15 8.40 10.44
N PRO A 238 10.24 8.29 9.47
CA PRO A 238 10.04 9.31 8.46
C PRO A 238 9.49 10.61 9.04
N GLN A 239 10.01 11.75 8.59
CA GLN A 239 9.64 13.06 9.10
C GLN A 239 8.19 13.43 8.73
N LEU A 240 7.67 12.95 7.62
CA LEU A 240 6.34 13.28 7.11
C LEU A 240 5.24 13.10 8.16
N LEU A 241 5.32 12.05 8.97
CA LEU A 241 4.35 11.79 10.04
C LEU A 241 4.37 12.83 11.16
N LEU A 242 5.54 13.39 11.43
CA LEU A 242 5.74 14.38 12.49
C LEU A 242 5.28 15.78 12.07
N THR A 243 4.94 15.98 10.79
CA THR A 243 4.37 17.25 10.30
C THR A 243 2.95 17.51 10.81
N ARG A 244 2.26 16.47 11.32
CA ARG A 244 0.94 16.64 11.93
C ARG A 244 1.05 17.43 13.23
N GLN A 245 0.11 18.35 13.42
CA GLN A 245 0.06 19.20 14.61
C GLN A 245 0.03 18.35 15.90
N GLY A 246 1.00 18.58 16.79
CA GLY A 246 1.11 17.90 18.06
C GLY A 246 1.84 16.54 18.05
N ALA A 247 2.09 15.94 16.89
CA ALA A 247 2.70 14.61 16.81
C ALA A 247 4.13 14.53 17.41
N ALA A 248 4.86 15.62 17.42
CA ALA A 248 6.25 15.68 17.91
C ALA A 248 6.39 16.38 19.26
N SER A 249 5.30 16.76 19.94
CA SER A 249 5.38 17.59 21.17
C SER A 249 6.01 16.90 22.37
N SER A 250 5.96 15.56 22.41
CA SER A 250 6.43 14.72 23.51
C SER A 250 7.88 14.20 23.34
N VAL A 251 8.52 14.47 22.19
CA VAL A 251 9.85 13.96 21.86
C VAL A 251 10.74 15.03 21.25
N GLN A 252 12.05 14.84 21.28
CA GLN A 252 12.98 15.58 20.44
C GLN A 252 12.99 14.99 19.05
N VAL A 253 12.93 15.84 18.01
CA VAL A 253 13.14 15.46 16.61
C VAL A 253 14.53 15.92 16.19
N LEU A 254 15.38 14.98 15.79
CA LEU A 254 16.80 15.18 15.51
C LEU A 254 17.11 14.77 14.08
N ALA A 255 17.71 15.65 13.31
CA ALA A 255 18.20 15.32 11.98
C ALA A 255 19.34 14.29 12.08
N LEU A 256 19.33 13.27 11.25
CA LEU A 256 20.37 12.24 11.19
C LEU A 256 21.64 12.78 10.53
N GLU A 257 22.80 12.41 11.08
CA GLU A 257 24.12 12.59 10.47
C GLU A 257 24.85 11.23 10.36
N PRO A 258 25.13 10.74 9.13
CA PRO A 258 24.80 11.34 7.82
C PRO A 258 23.31 11.42 7.55
N PRO A 259 22.85 12.40 6.74
CA PRO A 259 21.44 12.51 6.40
C PRO A 259 20.96 11.30 5.58
N SER A 260 19.73 10.92 5.78
CA SER A 260 19.06 9.88 5.01
C SER A 260 17.60 10.25 4.78
N GLY A 261 16.97 9.59 3.84
CA GLY A 261 15.57 9.82 3.50
C GLY A 261 15.07 8.73 2.56
N ARG A 262 13.80 8.80 2.25
CA ARG A 262 13.14 7.94 1.27
C ARG A 262 12.51 8.80 0.18
N SER A 263 12.50 8.30 -1.05
CA SER A 263 11.78 8.91 -2.16
C SER A 263 10.40 8.26 -2.25
N ILE A 264 9.36 8.98 -1.86
CA ILE A 264 7.97 8.52 -1.98
C ILE A 264 7.48 8.84 -3.39
N GLY A 265 6.84 7.88 -4.02
CA GLY A 265 6.26 8.06 -5.34
C GLY A 265 4.98 7.26 -5.55
N LEU A 266 4.41 7.45 -6.72
CA LEU A 266 3.26 6.70 -7.21
C LEU A 266 3.75 5.60 -8.15
N ALA A 267 3.38 4.37 -7.85
CA ALA A 267 3.72 3.18 -8.62
C ALA A 267 2.49 2.56 -9.27
N CYS A 268 2.69 1.92 -10.41
CA CYS A 268 1.72 1.07 -11.10
C CYS A 268 2.45 -0.07 -11.82
N LEU A 269 1.71 -1.07 -12.26
CA LEU A 269 2.30 -2.19 -13.00
C LEU A 269 2.75 -1.78 -14.41
N ASP A 270 1.91 -1.01 -15.10
CA ASP A 270 2.16 -0.46 -16.44
C ASP A 270 1.36 0.84 -16.59
N ARG A 271 2.06 1.94 -16.82
CA ARG A 271 1.47 3.28 -16.95
C ARG A 271 0.51 3.41 -18.12
N ASN A 272 0.73 2.64 -19.21
CA ASN A 272 -0.09 2.69 -20.40
C ASN A 272 -1.45 1.99 -20.20
N SER A 273 -1.52 1.07 -19.26
CA SER A 273 -2.73 0.28 -18.96
C SER A 273 -3.64 0.89 -17.89
N LEU A 274 -3.25 2.04 -17.32
CA LEU A 274 -4.04 2.71 -16.28
C LEU A 274 -5.44 3.11 -16.79
N SER A 275 -6.45 2.95 -15.94
CA SER A 275 -7.80 3.43 -16.19
C SER A 275 -7.86 4.97 -16.29
N PRO A 276 -8.92 5.53 -16.89
CA PRO A 276 -9.13 6.98 -16.89
C PRO A 276 -9.10 7.61 -15.49
N ALA A 277 -9.72 6.96 -14.49
CA ALA A 277 -9.74 7.42 -13.11
C ALA A 277 -8.33 7.44 -12.49
N ALA A 278 -7.55 6.37 -12.73
CA ALA A 278 -6.18 6.29 -12.20
C ALA A 278 -5.24 7.30 -12.86
N ARG A 279 -5.35 7.52 -14.17
CA ARG A 279 -4.58 8.56 -14.86
C ARG A 279 -4.87 9.94 -14.32
N GLU A 280 -6.14 10.26 -14.09
CA GLU A 280 -6.55 11.56 -13.57
C GLU A 280 -6.11 11.78 -12.12
N PHE A 281 -6.24 10.76 -11.26
CA PHE A 281 -5.71 10.81 -9.91
C PHE A 281 -4.19 10.98 -9.90
N GLY A 282 -3.46 10.23 -10.75
CA GLY A 282 -2.02 10.37 -10.91
C GLY A 282 -1.59 11.75 -11.41
N ARG A 283 -2.39 12.42 -12.24
CA ARG A 283 -2.16 13.81 -12.66
C ARG A 283 -2.33 14.77 -11.46
N ARG A 284 -3.38 14.58 -10.68
CA ARG A 284 -3.72 15.42 -9.53
C ARG A 284 -2.68 15.33 -8.43
N ILE A 285 -2.24 14.13 -8.08
CA ILE A 285 -1.21 13.95 -7.04
C ILE A 285 0.11 14.59 -7.44
N ARG A 286 0.49 14.56 -8.72
CA ARG A 286 1.70 15.26 -9.21
C ARG A 286 1.61 16.80 -9.10
N LEU A 287 0.42 17.36 -9.18
CA LEU A 287 0.22 18.79 -8.94
C LEU A 287 0.33 19.09 -7.45
N PHE A 288 -0.35 18.31 -6.63
CA PHE A 288 -0.31 18.43 -5.17
C PHE A 288 1.11 18.29 -4.59
N SER A 289 1.90 17.33 -5.11
CA SER A 289 3.28 17.13 -4.63
C SER A 289 4.24 18.28 -4.90
N LYS A 290 3.92 19.20 -5.80
CA LYS A 290 4.73 20.41 -6.05
C LYS A 290 4.46 21.54 -5.03
N GLU A 291 3.40 21.39 -4.25
CA GLU A 291 2.99 22.32 -3.21
C GLU A 291 3.46 21.90 -1.81
N LEU A 292 4.03 20.66 -1.70
CA LEU A 292 4.63 20.10 -0.48
C LEU A 292 6.08 20.57 -0.30
#